data_4e6f7ff2465a463009ec5b78353855fe
#
_entry.id   4e6f7ff2465a463009ec5b78353855fe
#
_cell.length_a   1.000
_cell.length_b   1.000
_cell.length_c   1.000
_cell.angle_alpha   90.00
_cell.angle_beta   90.00
_cell.angle_gamma   90.00
#
_symmetry.space_group_name_H-M   'P 1'
#
loop_
_entity.id
_entity.type
_entity.pdbx_description
1 polymer ?
#
loop_
_entity_poly.entity_id
_entity_poly.type
_entity_poly.pdbx_seq_one_letter_code
_entity_poly.pdbx_strand_id
1 'polypeptide(L)' 'MKARVLIRPKAGILDPQGEAVQRALPALGFEGVANVHIGRLVELDVDDASQLEPMCEKLLANPLVEDYEIVLNQ' A
#
# COMPACT_ATOMS: atom_id res chain seq x y z
N MET A 1 -7.79 13.99 14.27
CA MET A 1 -8.34 12.66 13.97
C MET A 1 -7.25 11.76 13.42
N LYS A 2 -7.40 10.47 13.64
CA LYS A 2 -6.44 9.49 13.14
C LYS A 2 -6.81 9.05 11.74
N ALA A 3 -5.81 8.94 10.88
CA ALA A 3 -5.99 8.50 9.51
C ALA A 3 -4.98 7.42 9.17
N ARG A 4 -5.38 6.52 8.29
CA ARG A 4 -4.50 5.51 7.70
C ARG A 4 -4.60 5.63 6.19
N VAL A 5 -3.46 5.57 5.54
CA VAL A 5 -3.40 5.53 4.08
C VAL A 5 -2.76 4.21 3.69
N LEU A 6 -3.54 3.41 2.98
CA LEU A 6 -3.08 2.12 2.46
C LEU A 6 -2.65 2.33 1.01
N ILE A 7 -1.38 2.08 0.73
CA ILE A 7 -0.77 2.35 -0.56
C ILE A 7 -0.31 1.03 -1.15
N ARG A 8 -0.72 0.75 -2.38
CA ARG A 8 -0.38 -0.50 -3.06
C ARG A 8 0.01 -0.24 -4.51
N PRO A 9 0.84 -1.12 -5.11
CA PRO A 9 1.16 -1.00 -6.53
C PRO A 9 -0.10 -1.18 -7.39
N LYS A 10 -0.20 -0.42 -8.47
CA LYS A 10 -1.25 -0.61 -9.47
C LYS A 10 -1.10 -1.97 -10.14
N ALA A 11 -2.22 -2.51 -10.62
CA ALA A 11 -2.21 -3.75 -11.41
C ALA A 11 -1.25 -3.60 -12.60
N GLY A 12 -0.46 -4.64 -12.84
CA GLY A 12 0.50 -4.65 -13.95
C GLY A 12 1.84 -3.97 -13.66
N ILE A 13 1.98 -3.33 -12.51
CA ILE A 13 3.25 -2.73 -12.09
C ILE A 13 4.12 -3.81 -11.43
N LEU A 14 5.42 -3.81 -11.77
CA LEU A 14 6.37 -4.73 -11.18
C LEU A 14 6.51 -4.45 -9.69
N ASP A 15 6.40 -5.52 -8.88
CA ASP A 15 6.52 -5.48 -7.44
C ASP A 15 7.59 -6.49 -7.00
N PRO A 16 8.88 -6.09 -7.02
CA PRO A 16 9.96 -7.02 -6.69
C PRO A 16 9.86 -7.59 -5.29
N GLN A 17 9.36 -6.83 -4.31
CA GLN A 17 9.20 -7.32 -2.94
C GLN A 17 8.12 -8.39 -2.87
N GLY A 18 6.98 -8.17 -3.51
CA GLY A 18 5.91 -9.16 -3.56
C GLY A 18 6.33 -10.43 -4.27
N GLU A 19 7.05 -10.31 -5.38
CA GLU A 19 7.59 -11.46 -6.10
C GLU A 19 8.57 -12.26 -5.25
N ALA A 20 9.45 -11.57 -4.51
CA ALA A 20 10.43 -12.23 -3.65
C ALA A 20 9.73 -13.03 -2.55
N VAL A 21 8.71 -12.45 -1.91
CA VAL A 21 7.92 -13.16 -0.90
C VAL A 21 7.22 -14.37 -1.51
N GLN A 22 6.60 -14.20 -2.67
CA GLN A 22 5.89 -15.28 -3.34
C GLN A 22 6.80 -16.46 -3.66
N ARG A 23 8.04 -16.19 -4.09
CA ARG A 23 9.02 -17.25 -4.38
C ARG A 23 9.56 -17.93 -3.13
N ALA A 24 9.64 -17.18 -2.02
CA ALA A 24 10.20 -17.73 -0.77
C ALA A 24 9.22 -18.63 -0.02
N LEU A 25 7.92 -18.40 -0.13
CA LEU A 25 6.92 -19.11 0.66
C LEU A 25 6.90 -20.62 0.43
N PRO A 26 7.00 -21.16 -0.80
CA PRO A 26 7.04 -22.61 -0.99
C PRO A 26 8.23 -23.27 -0.29
N ALA A 27 9.38 -22.61 -0.23
CA ALA A 27 10.55 -23.15 0.45
C ALA A 27 10.33 -23.26 1.97
N LEU A 28 9.38 -22.52 2.52
CA LEU A 28 9.01 -22.57 3.93
C LEU A 28 7.82 -23.50 4.21
N GLY A 29 7.35 -24.20 3.18
CA GLY A 29 6.22 -25.14 3.32
C GLY A 29 4.85 -24.58 3.00
N PHE A 30 4.78 -23.34 2.48
CA PHE A 30 3.50 -22.71 2.16
C PHE A 30 3.24 -22.79 0.66
N GLU A 31 2.39 -23.75 0.27
CA GLU A 31 2.02 -23.97 -1.13
C GLU A 31 0.71 -23.26 -1.48
N GLY A 32 0.49 -23.03 -2.77
CA GLY A 32 -0.77 -22.48 -3.25
C GLY A 32 -0.92 -20.96 -3.07
N VAL A 33 0.16 -20.26 -2.78
CA VAL A 33 0.14 -18.80 -2.63
C VAL A 33 0.45 -18.14 -3.97
N ALA A 34 -0.38 -17.19 -4.36
CA ALA A 34 -0.24 -16.47 -5.64
C ALA A 34 -0.59 -15.00 -5.44
N ASN A 35 -0.14 -14.18 -6.38
CA ASN A 35 -0.53 -12.75 -6.45
C ASN A 35 -0.17 -11.98 -5.18
N VAL A 36 1.04 -12.20 -4.66
CA VAL A 36 1.53 -11.48 -3.49
C VAL A 36 1.97 -10.09 -3.90
N HIS A 37 1.43 -9.09 -3.23
CA HIS A 37 1.80 -7.69 -3.42
C HIS A 37 2.16 -7.07 -2.09
N ILE A 38 3.23 -6.29 -2.07
CA ILE A 38 3.68 -5.58 -0.89
C ILE A 38 3.37 -4.10 -1.09
N GLY A 39 2.70 -3.52 -0.12
CA GLY A 39 2.38 -2.10 -0.12
C GLY A 39 2.89 -1.41 1.13
N ARG A 40 2.41 -0.19 1.35
CA ARG A 40 2.82 0.63 2.49
C ARG A 40 1.60 1.09 3.27
N LEU A 41 1.78 1.25 4.56
CA LEU A 41 0.79 1.85 5.45
C LEU A 41 1.38 3.12 6.03
N VAL A 42 0.64 4.23 5.88
CA VAL A 42 0.97 5.49 6.54
C VAL A 42 -0.10 5.77 7.59
N GLU A 43 0.33 5.95 8.83
CA GLU A 43 -0.56 6.33 9.93
C GLU A 43 -0.21 7.74 10.37
N LEU A 44 -1.21 8.61 10.49
CA LEU A 44 -0.97 10.01 10.86
C LEU A 44 -2.18 10.60 11.59
N ASP A 45 -1.92 11.64 12.34
CA ASP A 45 -2.96 12.46 12.92
C ASP A 45 -3.11 13.73 12.08
N VAL A 46 -4.32 14.12 11.75
CA VAL A 46 -4.60 15.32 10.97
C VAL A 46 -5.67 16.16 11.63
N ASP A 47 -5.57 17.46 11.49
CA ASP A 47 -6.61 18.39 11.95
C ASP A 47 -7.73 18.50 10.93
N ASP A 48 -7.40 18.42 9.66
CA ASP A 48 -8.33 18.61 8.55
C ASP A 48 -8.22 17.46 7.57
N ALA A 49 -9.24 16.60 7.55
CA ALA A 49 -9.27 15.42 6.69
C ALA A 49 -9.25 15.76 5.20
N SER A 50 -9.68 16.97 4.82
CA SER A 50 -9.68 17.38 3.40
C SER A 50 -8.27 17.52 2.83
N GLN A 51 -7.25 17.58 3.67
CA GLN A 51 -5.85 17.66 3.24
C GLN A 51 -5.26 16.30 2.88
N LEU A 52 -5.90 15.20 3.28
CA LEU A 52 -5.33 13.86 3.08
C LEU A 52 -5.15 13.50 1.62
N GLU A 53 -6.15 13.78 0.79
CA GLU A 53 -6.06 13.46 -0.64
C GLU A 53 -4.93 14.23 -1.33
N PRO A 54 -4.82 15.56 -1.15
CA PRO A 54 -3.66 16.29 -1.68
C PRO A 54 -2.32 15.77 -1.15
N MET A 55 -2.24 15.36 0.12
CA MET A 55 -1.01 14.77 0.67
C MET A 55 -0.62 13.49 -0.06
N CYS A 56 -1.60 12.62 -0.33
CA CYS A 56 -1.34 11.38 -1.05
C CYS A 56 -0.84 11.67 -2.45
N GLU A 57 -1.50 12.59 -3.16
CA GLU A 57 -1.15 12.92 -4.54
C GLU A 57 0.21 13.58 -4.67
N LYS A 58 0.61 14.38 -3.67
CA LYS A 58 1.84 15.17 -3.74
C LYS A 58 3.05 14.48 -3.13
N LEU A 59 2.85 13.58 -2.18
CA LEU A 59 3.97 13.01 -1.43
C LEU A 59 3.80 11.56 -1.03
N LEU A 60 2.66 11.19 -0.42
CA LEU A 60 2.55 9.90 0.25
C LEU A 60 2.50 8.72 -0.72
N ALA A 61 1.87 8.89 -1.86
CA ALA A 61 1.78 7.88 -2.90
C ALA A 61 2.35 8.42 -4.21
N ASN A 62 2.75 7.50 -5.09
CA ASN A 62 3.10 7.87 -6.46
C ASN A 62 1.91 7.51 -7.37
N PRO A 63 1.06 8.49 -7.75
CA PRO A 63 -0.19 8.18 -8.46
C PRO A 63 0.00 7.53 -9.82
N LEU A 64 1.21 7.62 -10.39
CA LEU A 64 1.50 6.99 -11.68
C LEU A 64 1.58 5.48 -11.57
N VAL A 65 2.05 4.95 -10.43
CA VAL A 65 2.32 3.53 -10.26
C VAL A 65 1.67 2.93 -9.02
N GLU A 66 1.01 3.75 -8.19
CA GLU A 66 0.40 3.30 -6.94
C GLU A 66 -1.05 3.75 -6.83
N ASP A 67 -1.89 2.91 -6.23
CA ASP A 67 -3.22 3.26 -5.76
C ASP A 67 -3.17 3.44 -4.25
N TYR A 68 -4.09 4.24 -3.72
CA TYR A 68 -4.18 4.43 -2.28
C TYR A 68 -5.63 4.44 -1.82
N GLU A 69 -5.80 4.11 -0.54
CA GLU A 69 -7.10 4.15 0.13
C GLU A 69 -6.92 4.90 1.45
N ILE A 70 -7.79 5.86 1.71
CA ILE A 70 -7.78 6.63 2.94
C ILE A 70 -8.85 6.07 3.88
N VAL A 71 -8.43 5.71 5.10
CA VAL A 71 -9.33 5.22 6.15
C VAL A 71 -9.24 6.19 7.33
N LEU A 72 -10.38 6.73 7.74
CA LEU A 72 -10.46 7.62 8.88
C LEU A 72 -10.98 6.86 10.10
N ASN A 73 -10.25 6.95 11.20
CA ASN A 73 -10.66 6.44 12.50
C ASN A 73 -10.96 7.63 13.40
N GLN A 74 -12.16 7.66 13.89
CA GLN A 74 -12.56 8.68 14.86
C GLN A 74 -12.46 8.18 16.28
#